data_1dc02de066c371e7f312e2f50b5b9ee6
#
_entry.id   1dc02de066c371e7f312e2f50b5b9ee6
#
_cell.length_a   1.000
_cell.length_b   1.000
_cell.length_c   1.000
_cell.angle_alpha   90.00
_cell.angle_beta   90.00
_cell.angle_gamma   90.00
#
_symmetry.space_group_name_H-M   'P 1'
#
loop_
_entity.id
_entity.type
_entity.pdbx_description
1 polymer ?
#
loop_
_entity_poly.entity_id
_entity_poly.type
_entity_poly.pdbx_seq_one_letter_code
_entity_poly.pdbx_strand_id
1 'polypeptide(L)'
;QLHLEFATPAQVEGNSQGRGNSGVLINGMYEVQVLDSYKNPTYPDGQAGAIYGQTPPLVNASRPPGEWQSYDIIFESPRWDDKGQLAKKGNVTVIHNGVVLHHRREFLGATDGVGGVKHKALAAYVKPHPPEVFIELQDHSNPIRFRNLWIRALGEYDKP
;
A
#
# COMPACT_ATOMS: atom_id res chain seq x y z
N GLN A 1 -10.43 4.83 6.85
CA GLN A 1 -9.71 5.65 5.86
C GLN A 1 -8.43 6.19 6.48
N LEU A 2 -7.34 6.05 5.78
CA LEU A 2 -6.05 6.62 6.09
C LEU A 2 -5.73 7.68 5.03
N HIS A 3 -5.27 8.84 5.48
CA HIS A 3 -4.63 9.84 4.62
C HIS A 3 -3.19 10.04 5.07
N LEU A 4 -2.31 10.23 4.12
CA LEU A 4 -0.93 10.65 4.37
C LEU A 4 -0.35 11.38 3.17
N GLU A 5 0.64 12.22 3.45
CA GLU A 5 1.48 12.77 2.41
C GLU A 5 2.90 12.22 2.55
N PHE A 6 3.55 11.97 1.41
CA PHE A 6 4.94 11.53 1.37
C PHE A 6 5.75 12.29 0.32
N ALA A 7 7.04 12.33 0.50
CA ALA A 7 7.97 12.84 -0.51
C ALA A 7 9.19 11.94 -0.59
N THR A 8 9.51 11.50 -1.80
CA THR A 8 10.76 10.78 -2.09
C THR A 8 11.95 11.75 -2.10
N PRO A 9 13.19 11.30 -1.92
CA PRO A 9 14.35 12.16 -1.96
C PRO A 9 14.42 12.96 -3.27
N ALA A 10 14.69 14.27 -3.18
CA ALA A 10 14.84 15.14 -4.36
C ALA A 10 16.07 14.76 -5.20
N GLN A 11 17.14 14.34 -4.52
CA GLN A 11 18.31 13.77 -5.17
C GLN A 11 18.01 12.31 -5.48
N VAL A 12 17.97 11.98 -6.77
CA VAL A 12 17.69 10.64 -7.24
C VAL A 12 18.96 9.79 -7.17
N GLU A 13 18.87 8.68 -6.45
CA GLU A 13 19.92 7.67 -6.38
C GLU A 13 19.35 6.30 -6.75
N GLY A 14 20.11 5.48 -7.44
CA GLY A 14 19.69 4.15 -7.86
C GLY A 14 18.69 4.12 -9.02
N ASN A 15 18.05 2.98 -9.18
CA ASN A 15 17.05 2.73 -10.21
C ASN A 15 16.01 1.70 -9.70
N SER A 16 14.92 1.56 -10.41
CA SER A 16 13.85 0.58 -10.09
C SER A 16 13.49 0.66 -8.60
N GLN A 17 13.48 -0.45 -7.89
CA GLN A 17 13.15 -0.54 -6.46
C GLN A 17 14.24 0.02 -5.53
N GLY A 18 15.41 0.29 -6.03
CA GLY A 18 16.49 0.96 -5.29
C GLY A 18 16.35 2.48 -5.23
N ARG A 19 15.26 3.04 -5.77
CA ARG A 19 15.06 4.47 -5.92
C ARG A 19 13.91 4.93 -5.02
N GLY A 20 14.21 5.69 -3.97
CA GLY A 20 13.21 6.32 -3.08
C GLY A 20 12.07 5.37 -2.67
N ASN A 21 12.38 4.32 -1.91
CA ASN A 21 11.47 3.21 -1.61
C ASN A 21 10.99 3.23 -0.14
N SER A 22 9.74 2.85 0.05
CA SER A 22 9.08 2.62 1.32
C SER A 22 7.76 1.87 1.07
N GLY A 23 6.96 1.65 2.11
CA GLY A 23 5.63 1.04 2.01
C GLY A 23 4.71 1.55 3.12
N VAL A 24 3.42 1.55 2.85
CA VAL A 24 2.38 1.73 3.87
C VAL A 24 1.75 0.37 4.11
N LEU A 25 2.08 -0.26 5.24
CA LEU A 25 1.56 -1.57 5.60
C LEU A 25 0.37 -1.41 6.55
N ILE A 26 -0.81 -1.75 6.07
CA ILE A 26 -2.04 -1.75 6.87
C ILE A 26 -2.14 -3.09 7.58
N ASN A 27 -2.46 -3.07 8.86
CA ASN A 27 -2.39 -4.22 9.76
C ASN A 27 -0.99 -4.85 9.83
N GLY A 28 0.07 -4.11 9.46
CA GLY A 28 1.43 -4.62 9.39
C GLY A 28 1.65 -5.70 8.32
N MET A 29 0.71 -5.87 7.37
CA MET A 29 0.78 -6.99 6.42
C MET A 29 0.21 -6.70 5.01
N TYR A 30 -0.59 -5.67 4.82
CA TYR A 30 -1.16 -5.32 3.52
C TYR A 30 -0.50 -4.06 3.00
N GLU A 31 0.39 -4.20 2.06
CA GLU A 31 1.25 -3.11 1.60
C GLU A 31 0.67 -2.36 0.41
N VAL A 32 0.58 -1.04 0.57
CA VAL A 32 0.46 -0.09 -0.52
C VAL A 32 1.84 0.53 -0.76
N GLN A 33 2.41 0.27 -1.93
CA GLN A 33 3.79 0.64 -2.25
C GLN A 33 4.00 2.15 -2.27
N VAL A 34 5.11 2.59 -1.68
CA VAL A 34 5.68 3.93 -1.83
C VAL A 34 6.99 3.82 -2.59
N LEU A 35 7.08 4.49 -3.73
CA LEU A 35 8.27 4.47 -4.59
C LEU A 35 8.41 5.80 -5.33
N ASP A 36 9.64 6.21 -5.59
CA ASP A 36 9.88 7.18 -6.65
C ASP A 36 9.64 6.52 -8.02
N SER A 37 8.40 6.58 -8.48
CA SER A 37 7.96 6.01 -9.75
C SER A 37 7.97 7.03 -10.91
N TYR A 38 8.41 8.27 -10.65
CA TYR A 38 8.48 9.28 -11.69
C TYR A 38 9.57 8.98 -12.70
N LYS A 39 9.16 8.63 -13.94
CA LYS A 39 10.09 8.21 -15.01
C LYS A 39 11.07 7.11 -14.55
N ASN A 40 10.60 6.20 -13.73
CA ASN A 40 11.39 5.11 -13.16
C ASN A 40 10.81 3.74 -13.57
N PRO A 41 11.38 3.09 -14.58
CA PRO A 41 10.95 1.75 -14.97
C PRO A 41 11.20 0.74 -13.84
N THR A 42 10.16 -0.01 -13.49
CA THR A 42 10.23 -1.16 -12.59
C THR A 42 9.11 -2.14 -12.93
N TYR A 43 9.04 -3.28 -12.23
CA TYR A 43 7.93 -4.21 -12.43
C TYR A 43 6.59 -3.56 -12.04
N PRO A 44 5.49 -3.88 -12.75
CA PRO A 44 4.23 -3.14 -12.62
C PRO A 44 3.63 -3.13 -11.22
N ASP A 45 3.67 -4.27 -10.52
CA ASP A 45 3.13 -4.45 -9.17
C ASP A 45 4.06 -4.02 -8.04
N GLY A 46 5.16 -3.34 -8.38
CA GLY A 46 6.04 -2.63 -7.47
C GLY A 46 6.07 -1.11 -7.70
N GLN A 47 5.22 -0.58 -8.56
CA GLN A 47 5.07 0.87 -8.76
C GLN A 47 4.39 1.53 -7.55
N ALA A 48 4.58 2.84 -7.40
CA ALA A 48 3.89 3.62 -6.37
C ALA A 48 2.38 3.41 -6.43
N GLY A 49 1.76 3.09 -5.29
CA GLY A 49 0.34 2.81 -5.15
C GLY A 49 -0.08 1.40 -5.56
N ALA A 50 0.84 0.53 -5.97
CA ALA A 50 0.54 -0.88 -6.17
C ALA A 50 0.08 -1.54 -4.85
N ILE A 51 -0.79 -2.54 -4.94
CA ILE A 51 -0.88 -3.57 -3.91
C ILE A 51 0.34 -4.45 -4.14
N TYR A 52 1.38 -4.25 -3.31
CA TYR A 52 2.73 -4.72 -3.59
C TYR A 52 2.79 -6.22 -3.87
N GLY A 53 3.42 -6.57 -5.01
CA GLY A 53 3.55 -7.95 -5.46
C GLY A 53 2.25 -8.63 -5.90
N GLN A 54 1.11 -7.91 -5.91
CA GLN A 54 -0.22 -8.48 -6.20
C GLN A 54 -0.88 -7.82 -7.40
N THR A 55 -1.06 -6.50 -7.34
CA THR A 55 -1.83 -5.77 -8.35
C THR A 55 -1.17 -4.44 -8.67
N PRO A 56 -0.83 -4.18 -9.94
CA PRO A 56 -0.28 -2.89 -10.34
C PRO A 56 -1.32 -1.78 -10.22
N PRO A 57 -0.90 -0.52 -10.01
CA PRO A 57 -1.79 0.63 -10.09
C PRO A 57 -2.32 0.79 -11.53
N LEU A 58 -3.54 1.30 -11.68
CA LEU A 58 -4.15 1.52 -13.01
C LEU A 58 -3.37 2.53 -13.85
N VAL A 59 -2.75 3.51 -13.20
CA VAL A 59 -1.90 4.53 -13.84
C VAL A 59 -0.78 4.93 -12.89
N ASN A 60 0.30 5.49 -13.42
CA ASN A 60 1.35 6.13 -12.62
C ASN A 60 0.98 7.61 -12.39
N ALA A 61 0.51 7.94 -11.18
CA ALA A 61 0.13 9.29 -10.78
C ALA A 61 1.25 10.03 -10.02
N SER A 62 2.49 9.51 -10.06
CA SER A 62 3.62 10.05 -9.31
C SER A 62 4.04 11.43 -9.81
N ARG A 63 4.38 12.30 -8.86
CA ARG A 63 5.04 13.59 -9.09
C ARG A 63 6.56 13.42 -9.10
N PRO A 64 7.31 14.42 -9.61
CA PRO A 64 8.76 14.41 -9.53
C PRO A 64 9.30 14.16 -8.12
N PRO A 65 10.50 13.53 -7.98
CA PRO A 65 11.13 13.35 -6.68
C PRO A 65 11.34 14.68 -5.97
N GLY A 66 11.19 14.66 -4.66
CA GLY A 66 11.23 15.85 -3.80
C GLY A 66 9.88 16.55 -3.61
N GLU A 67 8.93 16.37 -4.52
CA GLU A 67 7.58 16.92 -4.38
C GLU A 67 6.73 16.09 -3.42
N TRP A 68 5.85 16.79 -2.68
CA TRP A 68 4.87 16.14 -1.82
C TRP A 68 3.76 15.52 -2.66
N GLN A 69 3.42 14.30 -2.29
CA GLN A 69 2.39 13.47 -2.91
C GLN A 69 1.44 12.98 -1.83
N SER A 70 0.19 12.73 -2.17
CA SER A 70 -0.82 12.28 -1.20
C SER A 70 -1.33 10.88 -1.53
N TYR A 71 -1.54 10.08 -0.50
CA TYR A 71 -2.39 8.90 -0.54
C TYR A 71 -3.65 9.11 0.29
N ASP A 72 -4.78 8.74 -0.29
CA ASP A 72 -6.01 8.43 0.44
C ASP A 72 -6.29 6.94 0.25
N ILE A 73 -6.29 6.21 1.35
CA ILE A 73 -6.44 4.75 1.36
C ILE A 73 -7.68 4.39 2.15
N ILE A 74 -8.66 3.76 1.51
CA ILE A 74 -9.85 3.22 2.16
C ILE A 74 -9.67 1.72 2.21
N PHE A 75 -9.59 1.17 3.42
CA PHE A 75 -9.31 -0.24 3.66
C PHE A 75 -10.47 -0.90 4.41
N GLU A 76 -10.94 -2.02 3.88
CA GLU A 76 -11.85 -2.93 4.57
C GLU A 76 -11.08 -4.20 4.94
N SER A 77 -10.98 -4.46 6.25
CA SER A 77 -10.29 -5.63 6.77
C SER A 77 -11.00 -6.93 6.34
N PRO A 78 -10.25 -8.00 6.08
CA PRO A 78 -10.86 -9.32 5.92
C PRO A 78 -11.63 -9.72 7.17
N ARG A 79 -12.64 -10.57 7.00
CA ARG A 79 -13.47 -11.06 8.10
C ARG A 79 -13.42 -12.57 8.14
N TRP A 80 -13.45 -13.12 9.34
CA TRP A 80 -13.51 -14.56 9.61
C TRP A 80 -14.81 -14.90 10.31
N ASP A 81 -15.27 -16.12 10.11
CA ASP A 81 -16.39 -16.70 10.84
C ASP A 81 -15.95 -17.21 12.22
N ASP A 82 -16.91 -17.72 12.99
CA ASP A 82 -16.68 -18.26 14.34
C ASP A 82 -15.79 -19.52 14.35
N LYS A 83 -15.57 -20.14 13.19
CA LYS A 83 -14.68 -21.27 12.99
C LYS A 83 -13.27 -20.86 12.55
N GLY A 84 -13.02 -19.54 12.42
CA GLY A 84 -11.77 -19.00 11.95
C GLY A 84 -11.54 -19.18 10.44
N GLN A 85 -12.61 -19.42 9.67
CA GLN A 85 -12.54 -19.48 8.21
C GLN A 85 -12.77 -18.11 7.61
N LEU A 86 -12.11 -17.81 6.49
CA LEU A 86 -12.26 -16.54 5.80
C LEU A 86 -13.69 -16.40 5.24
N ALA A 87 -14.48 -15.52 5.86
CA ALA A 87 -15.84 -15.21 5.43
C ALA A 87 -15.88 -14.10 4.36
N LYS A 88 -14.94 -13.13 4.42
CA LYS A 88 -14.83 -12.03 3.46
C LYS A 88 -13.36 -11.63 3.30
N LYS A 89 -12.91 -11.50 2.06
CA LYS A 89 -11.59 -10.94 1.76
C LYS A 89 -11.52 -9.46 2.12
N GLY A 90 -10.32 -9.00 2.48
CA GLY A 90 -10.04 -7.58 2.59
C GLY A 90 -9.98 -6.92 1.21
N ASN A 91 -10.29 -5.63 1.16
CA ASN A 91 -10.17 -4.85 -0.05
C ASN A 91 -9.64 -3.44 0.24
N VAL A 92 -9.13 -2.81 -0.80
CA VAL A 92 -8.60 -1.46 -0.70
C VAL A 92 -9.01 -0.60 -1.89
N THR A 93 -9.32 0.66 -1.60
CA THR A 93 -9.34 1.75 -2.58
C THR A 93 -8.13 2.63 -2.32
N VAL A 94 -7.33 2.90 -3.33
CA VAL A 94 -6.15 3.76 -3.26
C VAL A 94 -6.33 4.92 -4.21
N ILE A 95 -6.20 6.12 -3.69
CA ILE A 95 -6.21 7.37 -4.44
C ILE A 95 -4.84 8.01 -4.26
N HIS A 96 -4.14 8.28 -5.35
CA HIS A 96 -2.82 8.90 -5.37
C HIS A 96 -2.89 10.24 -6.10
N ASN A 97 -2.57 11.34 -5.41
CA ASN A 97 -2.65 12.69 -5.96
C ASN A 97 -4.02 13.02 -6.59
N GLY A 98 -5.12 12.52 -5.99
CA GLY A 98 -6.48 12.69 -6.48
C GLY A 98 -6.89 11.71 -7.60
N VAL A 99 -6.01 10.80 -8.03
CA VAL A 99 -6.28 9.80 -9.07
C VAL A 99 -6.54 8.44 -8.43
N VAL A 100 -7.66 7.81 -8.78
CA VAL A 100 -8.01 6.47 -8.31
C VAL A 100 -7.10 5.43 -8.97
N LEU A 101 -6.28 4.75 -8.18
CA LEU A 101 -5.39 3.67 -8.64
C LEU A 101 -6.02 2.28 -8.45
N HIS A 102 -6.79 2.13 -7.38
CA HIS A 102 -7.56 0.91 -7.09
C HIS A 102 -8.92 1.33 -6.54
N HIS A 103 -9.97 0.62 -6.95
CA HIS A 103 -11.31 0.78 -6.40
C HIS A 103 -11.81 -0.56 -5.85
N ARG A 104 -11.95 -0.65 -4.52
CA ARG A 104 -12.40 -1.86 -3.80
C ARG A 104 -11.70 -3.14 -4.27
N ARG A 105 -10.40 -3.03 -4.56
CA ARG A 105 -9.60 -4.16 -5.04
C ARG A 105 -9.34 -5.13 -3.90
N GLU A 106 -9.74 -6.38 -4.08
CA GLU A 106 -9.45 -7.45 -3.11
C GLU A 106 -7.96 -7.77 -3.07
N PHE A 107 -7.47 -8.02 -1.86
CA PHE A 107 -6.16 -8.64 -1.65
C PHE A 107 -6.20 -10.13 -1.97
N LEU A 108 -5.12 -10.66 -2.51
CA LEU A 108 -4.93 -12.10 -2.68
C LEU A 108 -4.47 -12.77 -1.37
N GLY A 109 -4.01 -11.99 -0.42
CA GLY A 109 -3.50 -12.37 0.89
C GLY A 109 -2.62 -11.27 1.45
N ALA A 110 -1.94 -11.53 2.56
CA ALA A 110 -0.95 -10.61 3.11
C ALA A 110 0.23 -10.45 2.14
N THR A 111 0.80 -9.25 2.09
CA THR A 111 2.06 -9.02 1.39
C THR A 111 3.17 -9.74 2.15
N ASP A 112 3.95 -10.56 1.45
CA ASP A 112 5.16 -11.12 2.02
C ASP A 112 6.25 -10.05 2.01
N GLY A 113 6.37 -9.33 3.12
CA GLY A 113 7.21 -8.14 3.29
C GLY A 113 8.71 -8.38 3.23
N VAL A 114 9.17 -9.56 2.84
CA VAL A 114 10.59 -9.88 2.86
C VAL A 114 11.11 -10.24 1.47
N GLY A 115 11.74 -9.27 0.88
CA GLY A 115 12.84 -9.54 -0.01
C GLY A 115 12.50 -10.03 -1.40
N GLY A 116 12.69 -9.12 -2.34
CA GLY A 116 12.88 -9.43 -3.74
C GLY A 116 11.68 -10.11 -4.36
N VAL A 117 10.79 -9.32 -4.83
CA VAL A 117 9.63 -9.76 -5.61
C VAL A 117 10.07 -10.66 -6.73
N LYS A 118 9.92 -11.90 -6.49
CA LYS A 118 9.76 -12.89 -7.52
C LYS A 118 8.31 -13.30 -7.46
N HIS A 119 7.34 -12.48 -7.81
CA HIS A 119 5.91 -12.84 -7.92
C HIS A 119 5.57 -14.18 -7.22
N LYS A 120 6.06 -14.32 -5.98
CA LYS A 120 5.93 -15.55 -5.22
C LYS A 120 4.48 -15.72 -4.84
N ALA A 121 4.08 -16.94 -4.70
CA ALA A 121 2.82 -17.29 -4.08
C ALA A 121 2.64 -16.44 -2.81
N LEU A 122 1.69 -15.51 -2.87
CA LEU A 122 1.38 -14.62 -1.76
C LEU A 122 0.93 -15.46 -0.58
N ALA A 123 1.29 -15.01 0.62
CA ALA A 123 0.75 -15.62 1.81
C ALA A 123 -0.77 -15.53 1.73
N ALA A 124 -1.44 -16.67 1.66
CA ALA A 124 -2.89 -16.71 1.68
C ALA A 124 -3.42 -16.13 3.01
N TYR A 125 -4.70 -15.88 3.07
CA TYR A 125 -5.37 -15.59 4.33
C TYR A 125 -5.34 -16.83 5.24
N VAL A 126 -4.33 -16.91 6.11
CA VAL A 126 -4.07 -18.16 6.85
C VAL A 126 -4.66 -18.21 8.25
N LYS A 127 -5.01 -17.06 8.82
CA LYS A 127 -5.59 -16.97 10.18
C LYS A 127 -6.27 -15.62 10.41
N PRO A 128 -7.21 -15.55 11.36
CA PRO A 128 -7.78 -14.29 11.81
C PRO A 128 -6.71 -13.30 12.27
N HIS A 129 -6.95 -12.02 12.02
CA HIS A 129 -6.10 -10.95 12.54
C HIS A 129 -6.28 -10.81 14.05
N PRO A 130 -5.27 -10.35 14.80
CA PRO A 130 -5.46 -9.96 16.18
C PRO A 130 -6.45 -8.79 16.26
N PRO A 131 -7.12 -8.61 17.42
CA PRO A 131 -8.11 -7.54 17.60
C PRO A 131 -7.49 -6.13 17.48
N GLU A 132 -6.23 -6.00 17.85
CA GLU A 132 -5.46 -4.77 17.69
C GLU A 132 -4.41 -4.96 16.60
N VAL A 133 -4.38 -4.01 15.67
CA VAL A 133 -3.46 -3.99 14.53
C VAL A 133 -2.89 -2.58 14.37
N PHE A 134 -1.80 -2.46 13.64
CA PHE A 134 -1.08 -1.21 13.47
C PHE A 134 -0.89 -0.85 12.00
N ILE A 135 -0.57 0.41 11.76
CA ILE A 135 -0.08 0.89 10.47
C ILE A 135 1.42 1.05 10.60
N GLU A 136 2.15 0.52 9.63
CA GLU A 136 3.60 0.63 9.54
C GLU A 136 3.98 1.47 8.33
N LEU A 137 4.95 2.34 8.51
CA LEU A 137 5.67 3.01 7.44
C LEU A 137 7.04 2.34 7.34
N GLN A 138 7.26 1.64 6.24
CA GLN A 138 8.45 0.82 6.06
C GLN A 138 9.71 1.68 5.95
N ASP A 139 10.74 1.32 6.69
CA ASP A 139 12.11 1.77 6.42
C ASP A 139 12.74 0.83 5.37
N HIS A 140 13.10 1.39 4.21
CA HIS A 140 13.79 0.67 3.14
C HIS A 140 15.15 1.32 2.80
N SER A 141 15.80 1.87 3.81
CA SER A 141 17.11 2.55 3.67
C SER A 141 17.10 3.76 2.72
N ASN A 142 15.94 4.31 2.45
CA ASN A 142 15.77 5.54 1.68
C ASN A 142 15.09 6.60 2.55
N PRO A 143 15.55 7.86 2.56
CA PRO A 143 15.01 8.91 3.42
C PRO A 143 13.67 9.47 2.89
N ILE A 144 12.65 8.63 2.87
CA ILE A 144 11.28 9.06 2.56
C ILE A 144 10.77 9.91 3.70
N ARG A 145 10.13 11.02 3.37
CA ARG A 145 9.50 11.91 4.33
C ARG A 145 8.00 11.71 4.32
N PHE A 146 7.40 11.67 5.51
CA PHE A 146 5.96 11.58 5.70
C PHE A 146 5.44 12.77 6.52
N ARG A 147 4.22 13.20 6.24
CA ARG A 147 3.52 14.24 7.01
C ARG A 147 2.01 14.11 6.84
N ASN A 148 1.25 14.92 7.58
CA ASN A 148 -0.19 15.05 7.48
C ASN A 148 -0.91 13.69 7.54
N LEU A 149 -0.49 12.84 8.50
CA LEU A 149 -1.10 11.53 8.68
C LEU A 149 -2.33 11.63 9.57
N TRP A 150 -3.44 11.11 9.08
CA TRP A 150 -4.63 10.93 9.90
C TRP A 150 -5.40 9.67 9.48
N ILE A 151 -6.13 9.11 10.44
CA ILE A 151 -6.96 7.93 10.24
C ILE A 151 -8.35 8.18 10.83
N ARG A 152 -9.37 7.64 10.18
CA ARG A 152 -10.71 7.55 10.72
C ARG A 152 -11.29 6.16 10.51
N ALA A 153 -12.14 5.71 11.42
CA ALA A 153 -12.95 4.53 11.20
C ALA A 153 -13.96 4.79 10.08
N LEU A 154 -14.31 3.75 9.33
CA LEU A 154 -15.43 3.78 8.39
C LEU A 154 -16.73 3.72 9.20
N GLY A 155 -17.64 4.64 8.93
CA GLY A 155 -18.91 4.74 9.60
C GLY A 155 -20.07 4.12 8.83
N GLU A 156 -21.28 4.36 9.30
CA GLU A 156 -22.50 3.85 8.67
C GLU A 156 -22.71 4.40 7.26
N TYR A 157 -22.37 5.68 7.05
CA TYR A 157 -22.48 6.35 5.75
C TYR A 157 -21.43 5.89 4.72
N ASP A 158 -20.41 5.12 5.13
CA ASP A 158 -19.39 4.56 4.23
C ASP A 158 -19.76 3.14 3.74
N LYS A 159 -20.89 2.60 4.18
CA LYS A 159 -21.39 1.30 3.71
C LYS A 159 -21.97 1.45 2.31
N PRO A 160 -21.73 0.47 1.39
CA PRO A 160 -22.35 0.47 0.08
C PRO A 160 -23.85 0.29 0.14
#